data_82f1be92a5502cd57443c81eccbc8c14
#
_entry.id   82f1be92a5502cd57443c81eccbc8c14
#
_cell.length_a   1.000
_cell.length_b   1.000
_cell.length_c   1.000
_cell.angle_alpha   90.00
_cell.angle_beta   90.00
_cell.angle_gamma   90.00
#
_symmetry.space_group_name_H-M   'P 1'
#
loop_
_entity.id
_entity.type
_entity.pdbx_description
1 polymer ?
#
loop_
_entity_poly.entity_id
_entity_poly.type
_entity_poly.pdbx_seq_one_letter_code
_entity_poly.pdbx_strand_id
1 'polypeptide(L)'
;MILEYHKIDYPESRWTRTPENFRNDLQRFYEKGYQLVRLGDFLENHIRVGKGKTPLILTFDDSSPGQLRFLPDGKGGYKVDPNCAVGVLESFYAVHPDFGLSATFFVLPAADPPN
;
A
#
# COMPACT_ATOMS: atom_id res chain seq x y z
N MET A 1 5.04 12.92 5.74
CA MET A 1 6.09 12.12 5.08
C MET A 1 5.50 11.38 3.90
N ILE A 2 6.19 11.38 2.80
CA ILE A 2 5.78 10.64 1.59
C ILE A 2 6.80 9.55 1.36
N LEU A 3 6.34 8.29 1.28
CA LEU A 3 7.18 7.14 0.99
C LEU A 3 6.77 6.50 -0.32
N GLU A 4 7.77 6.14 -1.12
CA GLU A 4 7.58 5.51 -2.42
C GLU A 4 8.03 4.06 -2.36
N TYR A 5 7.13 3.16 -2.77
CA TYR A 5 7.43 1.76 -2.98
C TYR A 5 7.25 1.41 -4.46
N HIS A 6 7.95 0.38 -4.91
CA HIS A 6 7.80 -0.14 -6.26
C HIS A 6 7.17 -1.52 -6.20
N LYS A 7 7.98 -2.56 -6.08
CA LYS A 7 7.47 -3.93 -6.05
C LYS A 7 7.30 -4.44 -4.63
N ILE A 8 6.20 -5.11 -4.38
CA ILE A 8 6.01 -5.90 -3.18
C ILE A 8 6.00 -7.35 -3.64
N ASP A 9 7.14 -8.01 -3.57
CA ASP A 9 7.32 -9.34 -4.13
C ASP A 9 8.59 -9.99 -3.55
N TYR A 10 9.04 -11.07 -4.16
CA TYR A 10 10.24 -11.82 -3.81
C TYR A 10 11.17 -11.93 -5.02
N PRO A 11 12.49 -12.01 -4.82
CA PRO A 11 13.22 -11.72 -3.57
C PRO A 11 13.38 -10.23 -3.33
N GLU A 12 13.74 -9.86 -2.11
CA GLU A 12 14.00 -8.45 -1.80
C GLU A 12 15.20 -7.93 -2.58
N SER A 13 15.08 -6.70 -3.08
CA SER A 13 16.12 -6.06 -3.86
C SER A 13 15.99 -4.54 -3.70
N ARG A 14 16.76 -3.78 -4.48
CA ARG A 14 16.71 -2.31 -4.43
C ARG A 14 15.29 -1.77 -4.65
N TRP A 15 14.52 -2.38 -5.57
CA TRP A 15 13.19 -1.90 -5.95
C TRP A 15 12.08 -2.85 -5.52
N THR A 16 12.42 -3.88 -4.73
CA THR A 16 11.47 -4.90 -4.31
C THR A 16 11.54 -5.07 -2.81
N ARG A 17 10.41 -4.85 -2.14
CA ARG A 17 10.25 -5.09 -0.71
C ARG A 17 9.40 -6.34 -0.52
N THR A 18 9.83 -7.29 0.32
CA THR A 18 9.01 -8.47 0.57
C THR A 18 7.72 -8.09 1.31
N PRO A 19 6.63 -8.86 1.13
CA PRO A 19 5.40 -8.59 1.89
C PRO A 19 5.62 -8.57 3.40
N GLU A 20 6.46 -9.45 3.93
CA GLU A 20 6.78 -9.50 5.36
C GLU A 20 7.47 -8.22 5.82
N ASN A 21 8.45 -7.76 5.07
CA ASN A 21 9.16 -6.52 5.40
C ASN A 21 8.28 -5.29 5.22
N PHE A 22 7.40 -5.29 4.22
CA PHE A 22 6.43 -4.21 4.06
C PHE A 22 5.48 -4.17 5.26
N ARG A 23 4.98 -5.31 5.71
CA ARG A 23 4.14 -5.38 6.92
C ARG A 23 4.89 -4.86 8.14
N ASN A 24 6.16 -5.21 8.28
CA ASN A 24 7.00 -4.70 9.36
C ASN A 24 7.19 -3.19 9.28
N ASP A 25 7.31 -2.64 8.07
CA ASP A 25 7.39 -1.19 7.88
C ASP A 25 6.11 -0.51 8.40
N LEU A 26 4.94 -1.04 8.07
CA LEU A 26 3.66 -0.50 8.54
C LEU A 26 3.58 -0.54 10.06
N GLN A 27 4.04 -1.64 10.68
CA GLN A 27 4.04 -1.77 12.13
C GLN A 27 4.92 -0.70 12.77
N ARG A 28 6.10 -0.46 12.21
CA ARG A 28 7.00 0.58 12.72
C ARG A 28 6.41 1.97 12.60
N PHE A 29 5.78 2.28 11.46
CA PHE A 29 5.13 3.57 11.27
C PHE A 29 3.98 3.75 12.25
N TYR A 30 3.19 2.72 12.44
CA TYR A 30 2.09 2.75 13.38
C TYR A 30 2.58 3.03 14.81
N GLU A 31 3.63 2.33 15.24
CA GLU A 31 4.21 2.50 16.58
C GLU A 31 4.81 3.90 16.77
N LYS A 32 5.30 4.52 15.71
CA LYS A 32 5.87 5.86 15.74
C LYS A 32 4.83 6.97 15.62
N GLY A 33 3.56 6.64 15.56
CA GLY A 33 2.48 7.62 15.54
C GLY A 33 2.13 8.16 14.18
N TYR A 34 2.51 7.48 13.10
CA TYR A 34 2.07 7.85 11.76
C TYR A 34 0.67 7.34 11.47
N GLN A 35 -0.05 8.08 10.66
CA GLN A 35 -1.37 7.71 10.18
C GLN A 35 -1.46 7.94 8.68
N LEU A 36 -2.00 6.96 7.94
CA LEU A 36 -2.11 7.06 6.49
C LEU A 36 -3.14 8.11 6.10
N VAL A 37 -2.77 8.92 5.10
CA VAL A 37 -3.64 9.92 4.50
C VAL A 37 -3.54 9.82 2.99
N ARG A 38 -4.55 10.34 2.29
CA ARG A 38 -4.56 10.33 0.83
C ARG A 38 -3.69 11.44 0.28
N LEU A 39 -3.02 11.15 -0.84
CA LEU A 39 -2.24 12.16 -1.55
C LEU A 39 -3.10 13.35 -1.97
N GLY A 40 -4.33 13.10 -2.42
CA GLY A 40 -5.26 14.16 -2.80
C GLY A 40 -5.54 15.14 -1.66
N ASP A 41 -5.70 14.62 -0.44
CA ASP A 41 -5.92 15.48 0.73
C ASP A 41 -4.70 16.35 1.02
N PHE A 42 -3.50 15.83 0.81
CA PHE A 42 -2.27 16.60 0.93
C PHE A 42 -2.21 17.73 -0.10
N LEU A 43 -2.52 17.41 -1.37
CA LEU A 43 -2.49 18.39 -2.45
C LEU A 43 -3.54 19.49 -2.28
N GLU A 44 -4.67 19.18 -1.66
CA GLU A 44 -5.75 20.13 -1.40
C GLU A 44 -5.63 20.83 -0.03
N ASN A 45 -4.57 20.50 0.71
CA ASN A 45 -4.34 21.03 2.06
C ASN A 45 -5.47 20.68 3.04
N HIS A 46 -6.05 19.48 2.89
CA HIS A 46 -7.13 18.98 3.74
C HIS A 46 -6.71 17.78 4.58
N ILE A 47 -5.46 17.78 5.08
CA ILE A 47 -4.95 16.67 5.87
C ILE A 47 -5.60 16.69 7.24
N ARG A 48 -6.18 15.55 7.63
CA ARG A 48 -6.75 15.35 8.96
C ARG A 48 -6.22 14.05 9.53
N VAL A 49 -5.61 14.15 10.71
CA VAL A 49 -5.11 12.99 11.43
C VAL A 49 -5.55 13.09 12.88
N GLY A 50 -5.51 11.95 13.59
CA GLY A 50 -5.78 11.94 15.01
C GLY A 50 -4.81 12.80 15.80
N LYS A 51 -5.22 13.19 16.98
CA LYS A 51 -4.39 14.03 17.85
C LYS A 51 -3.06 13.31 18.14
N GLY A 52 -1.95 14.02 17.92
CA GLY A 52 -0.61 13.48 18.14
C GLY A 52 -0.11 12.58 17.00
N LYS A 53 -0.87 12.43 15.93
CA LYS A 53 -0.46 11.62 14.77
C LYS A 53 0.24 12.47 13.73
N THR A 54 1.12 11.84 12.97
CA THR A 54 1.82 12.45 11.84
C THR A 54 1.33 11.85 10.54
N PRO A 55 0.99 12.68 9.54
CA PRO A 55 0.51 12.14 8.25
C PRO A 55 1.61 11.34 7.53
N LEU A 56 1.20 10.22 6.94
CA LEU A 56 2.03 9.38 6.09
C LEU A 56 1.31 9.12 4.78
N ILE A 57 1.98 9.39 3.68
CA ILE A 57 1.46 9.12 2.33
C ILE A 57 2.31 8.01 1.74
N LEU A 58 1.64 6.94 1.30
CA LEU A 58 2.30 5.84 0.58
C LEU A 58 1.98 5.95 -0.89
N THR A 59 3.02 5.83 -1.72
CA THR A 59 2.88 5.79 -3.17
C THR A 59 3.54 4.53 -3.71
N PHE A 60 2.97 3.98 -4.77
CA PHE A 60 3.46 2.79 -5.45
C PHE A 60 3.59 3.09 -6.93
N ASP A 61 4.78 2.86 -7.49
CA ASP A 61 5.07 3.15 -8.88
C ASP A 61 5.14 1.87 -9.72
N ASP A 62 5.07 2.04 -11.05
CA ASP A 62 5.39 1.02 -12.07
C ASP A 62 4.38 -0.12 -12.22
N SER A 63 3.23 -0.08 -11.58
CA SER A 63 2.13 -1.04 -11.80
C SER A 63 2.55 -2.51 -11.69
N SER A 64 3.45 -2.85 -10.76
CA SER A 64 3.93 -4.22 -10.64
C SER A 64 2.82 -5.14 -10.10
N PRO A 65 2.79 -6.43 -10.53
CA PRO A 65 1.74 -7.36 -10.11
C PRO A 65 1.61 -7.56 -8.61
N GLY A 66 2.71 -7.43 -7.85
CA GLY A 66 2.67 -7.56 -6.40
C GLY A 66 2.00 -6.40 -5.68
N GLN A 67 1.64 -5.32 -6.37
CA GLN A 67 0.92 -4.21 -5.76
C GLN A 67 -0.56 -4.56 -5.55
N LEU A 68 -1.18 -5.20 -6.54
CA LEU A 68 -2.56 -5.68 -6.44
C LEU A 68 -2.67 -6.99 -7.21
N ARG A 69 -3.02 -8.05 -6.51
CA ARG A 69 -3.16 -9.37 -7.11
C ARG A 69 -4.41 -10.03 -6.55
N PHE A 70 -5.14 -10.72 -7.42
CA PHE A 70 -6.30 -11.50 -7.03
C PHE A 70 -5.97 -12.98 -7.11
N LEU A 71 -6.51 -13.75 -6.16
CA LEU A 71 -6.40 -15.20 -6.13
C LEU A 71 -7.80 -15.81 -6.18
N PRO A 72 -7.97 -17.03 -6.71
CA PRO A 72 -9.23 -17.73 -6.62
C PRO A 72 -9.64 -17.90 -5.15
N ASP A 73 -10.92 -17.69 -4.84
CA ASP A 73 -11.45 -17.81 -3.48
C ASP A 73 -11.96 -19.21 -3.14
N GLY A 74 -11.92 -20.14 -4.11
CA GLY A 74 -12.44 -21.49 -3.94
C GLY A 74 -13.94 -21.60 -4.06
N LYS A 75 -14.64 -20.51 -4.38
CA LYS A 75 -16.10 -20.42 -4.45
C LYS A 75 -16.60 -19.89 -5.79
N GLY A 76 -15.75 -19.98 -6.83
CA GLY A 76 -16.08 -19.48 -8.15
C GLY A 76 -15.79 -18.00 -8.38
N GLY A 77 -15.23 -17.30 -7.38
CA GLY A 77 -14.84 -15.89 -7.47
C GLY A 77 -13.38 -15.69 -7.16
N TYR A 78 -13.05 -14.44 -6.82
CA TYR A 78 -11.67 -14.05 -6.52
C TYR A 78 -11.61 -13.24 -5.24
N LYS A 79 -10.44 -13.28 -4.60
CA LYS A 79 -10.14 -12.46 -3.42
C LYS A 79 -8.78 -11.78 -3.61
N VAL A 80 -8.57 -10.69 -2.90
CA VAL A 80 -7.26 -10.02 -2.90
C VAL A 80 -6.22 -10.93 -2.26
N ASP A 81 -5.06 -11.07 -2.92
CA ASP A 81 -3.93 -11.83 -2.36
C ASP A 81 -3.47 -11.13 -1.07
N PRO A 82 -3.47 -11.82 0.07
CA PRO A 82 -3.01 -11.20 1.33
C PRO A 82 -1.53 -10.81 1.33
N ASN A 83 -0.75 -11.28 0.36
CA ASN A 83 0.67 -10.97 0.24
C ASN A 83 0.98 -9.91 -0.82
N CYS A 84 -0.01 -9.34 -1.50
CA CYS A 84 0.22 -8.15 -2.32
C CYS A 84 0.12 -6.88 -1.46
N ALA A 85 0.56 -5.74 -2.01
CA ALA A 85 0.56 -4.49 -1.24
C ALA A 85 -0.83 -4.15 -0.69
N VAL A 86 -1.85 -4.23 -1.51
CA VAL A 86 -3.23 -3.94 -1.08
C VAL A 86 -3.67 -4.91 0.01
N GLY A 87 -3.37 -6.20 -0.14
CA GLY A 87 -3.73 -7.21 0.86
C GLY A 87 -3.06 -6.98 2.20
N VAL A 88 -1.78 -6.61 2.20
CA VAL A 88 -1.05 -6.27 3.42
C VAL A 88 -1.68 -5.05 4.10
N LEU A 89 -1.98 -4.01 3.32
CA LEU A 89 -2.60 -2.80 3.85
C LEU A 89 -3.98 -3.08 4.44
N GLU A 90 -4.81 -3.85 3.76
CA GLU A 90 -6.14 -4.22 4.25
C GLU A 90 -6.07 -5.04 5.53
N SER A 91 -5.15 -6.01 5.60
CA SER A 91 -4.95 -6.84 6.79
C SER A 91 -4.49 -6.00 7.97
N PHE A 92 -3.59 -5.07 7.72
CA PHE A 92 -3.10 -4.18 8.78
C PHE A 92 -4.21 -3.26 9.28
N TYR A 93 -5.02 -2.72 8.37
CA TYR A 93 -6.15 -1.88 8.73
C TYR A 93 -7.17 -2.65 9.59
N ALA A 94 -7.40 -3.92 9.28
CA ALA A 94 -8.34 -4.74 10.06
C ALA A 94 -7.93 -4.87 11.52
N VAL A 95 -6.63 -4.87 11.81
CA VAL A 95 -6.09 -4.96 13.17
C VAL A 95 -5.90 -3.57 13.79
N HIS A 96 -5.51 -2.59 12.99
CA HIS A 96 -5.22 -1.22 13.42
C HIS A 96 -6.02 -0.20 12.59
N PRO A 97 -7.34 -0.11 12.77
CA PRO A 97 -8.15 0.79 11.93
C PRO A 97 -7.79 2.27 12.11
N ASP A 98 -7.22 2.65 13.23
CA ASP A 98 -6.78 4.03 13.47
C ASP A 98 -5.53 4.42 12.67
N PHE A 99 -4.82 3.45 12.07
CA PHE A 99 -3.74 3.73 11.13
C PHE A 99 -4.28 4.28 9.80
N GLY A 100 -5.51 3.93 9.47
CA GLY A 100 -6.13 4.31 8.21
C GLY A 100 -5.83 3.33 7.08
N LEU A 101 -6.50 3.53 5.97
CA LEU A 101 -6.32 2.70 4.78
C LEU A 101 -6.30 3.60 3.55
N SER A 102 -5.12 3.97 3.12
CA SER A 102 -4.92 4.84 1.95
C SER A 102 -3.56 4.59 1.33
N ALA A 103 -3.53 4.55 0.02
CA ALA A 103 -2.31 4.52 -0.77
C ALA A 103 -2.62 5.04 -2.16
N THR A 104 -1.61 5.57 -2.85
CA THR A 104 -1.75 6.06 -4.21
C THR A 104 -0.92 5.18 -5.12
N PHE A 105 -1.54 4.68 -6.18
CA PHE A 105 -0.88 3.83 -7.16
C PHE A 105 -0.76 4.59 -8.47
N PHE A 106 0.48 4.82 -8.90
CA PHE A 106 0.75 5.44 -10.20
C PHE A 106 0.81 4.33 -11.24
N VAL A 107 -0.21 4.26 -12.07
CA VAL A 107 -0.42 3.17 -13.00
C VAL A 107 0.17 3.52 -14.35
N LEU A 108 1.00 2.60 -14.89
CA LEU A 108 1.49 2.74 -16.25
C LEU A 108 0.41 2.31 -17.23
N PRO A 109 0.14 3.10 -18.29
CA PRO A 109 -0.81 2.66 -19.31
C PRO A 109 -0.28 1.44 -20.05
N ALA A 110 -1.20 0.58 -20.50
CA ALA A 110 -0.82 -0.56 -21.34
C ALA A 110 -0.20 -0.07 -22.64
N ALA A 111 0.79 -0.81 -23.15
CA ALA A 111 1.37 -0.51 -24.45
C ALA A 111 0.31 -0.65 -25.55
N ASP A 112 0.33 0.26 -26.54
CA ASP A 112 -0.58 0.23 -27.67
C ASP A 112 0.22 0.30 -28.96
N PRO A 113 0.27 -0.77 -29.79
CA PRO A 113 -0.41 -2.04 -29.52
C PRO A 113 0.20 -2.78 -28.34
N PRO A 114 -0.59 -3.65 -27.67
CA PRO A 114 -0.04 -4.45 -26.58
C PRO A 114 1.07 -5.36 -27.09
N ASN A 115 2.11 -5.47 -26.32
CA ASN A 115 3.24 -6.33 -26.68
C ASN A 115 3.01 -7.74 -26.17
#